data_135cd886ef082ca46268895e413a3732
#
_entry.id   135cd886ef082ca46268895e413a3732
#
_cell.length_a   1.000
_cell.length_b   1.000
_cell.length_c   1.000
_cell.angle_alpha   90.00
_cell.angle_beta   90.00
_cell.angle_gamma   90.00
#
_symmetry.space_group_name_H-M   'P 1'
#
loop_
_entity.id
_entity.type
_entity.pdbx_description
1 polymer ?
#
loop_
_entity_poly.entity_id
_entity_poly.type
_entity_poly.pdbx_seq_one_letter_code
_entity_poly.pdbx_strand_id
1 'polypeptide(L)'
;MRTIIIVLISTIIIASPIMLYFYKQHSLVQPEELHLNGDGVYFNIFTEDSRGEDTTGTLKNIGDDTVLYASIQNAGKNRYMQLTGYLDYQEIPLTFLSEEYNTDNIYLEDGENIIIPFKLDADISSNENHKFLISLFWGTDLHESDTKLKTNNYSLSYDFFIQNTQASDYNLNIETNTSYTLCNLDFPSIMINTDFDENADGVKLPPPEINAKAGSTVNLAYRIGQIGAADSQLLIVTLNYHQTQINNADYLLVDTEASKTAYGTLALTAPSEKGLYEICALVVPDPTKPNDFLPLENAYRFTLNVI
;
A
#
# COMPACT_ATOMS: atom_id res chain seq x y z
N MET A 1 52.33 19.34 30.70
CA MET A 1 52.23 19.20 29.24
C MET A 1 51.99 17.76 28.77
N ARG A 2 52.69 16.71 29.26
CA ARG A 2 52.51 15.31 28.87
C ARG A 2 51.07 14.74 29.16
N THR A 3 50.46 15.12 30.30
CA THR A 3 49.16 14.60 30.70
C THR A 3 48.02 15.11 29.81
N ILE A 4 48.09 16.35 29.29
CA ILE A 4 47.07 16.92 28.38
C ILE A 4 47.13 16.25 27.02
N ILE A 5 48.31 15.85 26.55
CA ILE A 5 48.46 15.16 25.26
C ILE A 5 47.86 13.75 25.32
N ILE A 6 48.00 13.04 26.44
CA ILE A 6 47.43 11.68 26.60
C ILE A 6 45.92 11.72 26.63
N VAL A 7 45.29 12.72 27.29
CA VAL A 7 43.84 12.88 27.31
C VAL A 7 43.29 13.25 25.92
N LEU A 8 43.97 14.09 25.15
CA LEU A 8 43.59 14.45 23.79
C LEU A 8 43.69 13.24 22.83
N ILE A 9 44.71 12.42 22.93
CA ILE A 9 44.88 11.22 22.10
C ILE A 9 43.84 10.15 22.45
N SER A 10 43.51 9.96 23.73
CA SER A 10 42.46 9.01 24.14
C SER A 10 41.06 9.45 23.70
N THR A 11 40.76 10.74 23.69
CA THR A 11 39.47 11.26 23.17
C THR A 11 39.34 11.09 21.65
N ILE A 12 40.42 11.26 20.89
CA ILE A 12 40.43 11.05 19.44
C ILE A 12 40.25 9.56 19.10
N ILE A 13 40.87 8.66 19.88
CA ILE A 13 40.79 7.20 19.66
C ILE A 13 39.38 6.66 19.97
N ILE A 14 38.67 7.24 20.94
CA ILE A 14 37.29 6.84 21.29
C ILE A 14 36.27 7.50 20.35
N ALA A 15 36.50 8.75 19.93
CA ALA A 15 35.62 9.46 19.01
C ALA A 15 35.69 8.93 17.57
N SER A 16 36.82 8.40 17.12
CA SER A 16 36.97 7.92 15.73
C SER A 16 36.09 6.70 15.39
N PRO A 17 35.95 5.66 16.22
CA PRO A 17 35.07 4.56 15.90
C PRO A 17 33.56 4.96 16.01
N ILE A 18 33.22 5.88 16.92
CA ILE A 18 31.87 6.41 17.04
C ILE A 18 31.52 7.29 15.82
N MET A 19 32.42 8.18 15.39
CA MET A 19 32.23 8.92 14.14
C MET A 19 32.22 8.01 12.91
N LEU A 20 33.06 6.97 12.85
CA LEU A 20 33.00 5.97 11.78
C LEU A 20 31.70 5.16 11.81
N TYR A 21 31.18 4.85 12.98
CA TYR A 21 29.89 4.19 13.14
C TYR A 21 28.75 5.09 12.67
N PHE A 22 28.70 6.36 13.10
CA PHE A 22 27.73 7.33 12.61
C PHE A 22 27.92 7.67 11.14
N TYR A 23 29.16 7.80 10.65
CA TYR A 23 29.45 7.98 9.23
C TYR A 23 29.02 6.75 8.41
N LYS A 24 29.23 5.54 8.93
CA LYS A 24 28.79 4.30 8.32
C LYS A 24 27.26 4.16 8.35
N GLN A 25 26.58 4.60 9.41
CA GLN A 25 25.12 4.67 9.45
C GLN A 25 24.57 5.74 8.49
N HIS A 26 25.22 6.91 8.36
CA HIS A 26 24.79 7.96 7.43
C HIS A 26 25.26 7.76 5.98
N SER A 27 26.34 7.00 5.76
CA SER A 27 26.74 6.62 4.39
C SER A 27 25.97 5.43 3.85
N LEU A 28 25.12 4.86 4.68
CA LEU A 28 24.26 3.76 4.34
C LEU A 28 22.97 4.32 3.73
N VAL A 29 22.87 4.29 2.42
CA VAL A 29 21.71 4.59 1.58
C VAL A 29 21.68 6.01 1.02
N GLN A 30 22.46 6.25 -0.01
CA GLN A 30 21.98 7.20 -1.00
C GLN A 30 21.15 6.42 -2.01
N PRO A 31 19.88 6.80 -2.25
CA PRO A 31 19.13 6.27 -3.39
C PRO A 31 19.99 6.53 -4.65
N GLU A 32 20.07 5.58 -5.57
CA GLU A 32 20.44 5.94 -6.92
C GLU A 32 19.55 7.10 -7.32
N GLU A 33 20.13 8.23 -7.71
CA GLU A 33 19.38 9.38 -8.20
C GLU A 33 18.69 8.97 -9.51
N LEU A 34 17.54 8.33 -9.39
CA LEU A 34 16.60 8.22 -10.47
C LEU A 34 16.08 9.64 -10.73
N HIS A 35 16.59 10.27 -11.76
CA HIS A 35 16.05 11.55 -12.22
C HIS A 35 14.67 11.29 -12.84
N LEU A 36 13.62 11.37 -12.02
CA LEU A 36 12.26 11.40 -12.51
C LEU A 36 12.09 12.69 -13.34
N ASN A 37 11.94 12.52 -14.65
CA ASN A 37 11.60 13.63 -15.54
C ASN A 37 10.06 13.71 -15.59
N GLY A 38 9.48 14.72 -14.94
CA GLY A 38 8.06 14.98 -14.98
C GLY A 38 7.38 14.91 -13.60
N ASP A 39 6.04 14.81 -13.61
CA ASP A 39 5.20 14.73 -12.40
C ASP A 39 4.97 13.25 -12.02
N GLY A 40 5.52 12.81 -10.90
CA GLY A 40 5.38 11.41 -10.47
C GLY A 40 5.97 11.08 -9.11
N VAL A 41 5.67 9.87 -8.66
CA VAL A 41 6.20 9.27 -7.43
C VAL A 41 6.87 7.95 -7.80
N TYR A 42 8.07 7.73 -7.29
CA TYR A 42 8.71 6.43 -7.29
C TYR A 42 8.70 5.89 -5.86
N PHE A 43 8.45 4.60 -5.72
CA PHE A 43 8.38 3.93 -4.45
C PHE A 43 8.99 2.54 -4.55
N ASN A 44 9.79 2.16 -3.56
CA ASN A 44 10.37 0.82 -3.46
C ASN A 44 10.57 0.41 -2.02
N ILE A 45 10.54 -0.90 -1.75
CA ILE A 45 10.80 -1.50 -0.44
C ILE A 45 11.99 -2.45 -0.56
N PHE A 46 12.89 -2.42 0.43
CA PHE A 46 14.04 -3.29 0.48
C PHE A 46 14.47 -3.59 1.92
N THR A 47 15.26 -4.64 2.11
CA THR A 47 16.00 -4.95 3.34
C THR A 47 17.44 -4.40 3.25
N GLU A 48 18.17 -4.37 4.36
CA GLU A 48 19.56 -3.95 4.34
C GLU A 48 20.43 -4.80 3.41
N ASP A 49 20.16 -6.11 3.35
CA ASP A 49 20.90 -7.07 2.53
C ASP A 49 20.53 -7.01 1.03
N SER A 50 19.34 -6.54 0.70
CA SER A 50 18.81 -6.49 -0.68
C SER A 50 18.96 -5.13 -1.36
N ARG A 51 19.86 -4.28 -0.86
CA ARG A 51 20.12 -2.97 -1.44
C ARG A 51 20.57 -3.03 -2.88
N GLY A 52 19.83 -2.35 -3.76
CA GLY A 52 20.18 -2.27 -5.18
C GLY A 52 19.89 -3.54 -5.97
N GLU A 53 19.35 -4.59 -5.35
CA GLU A 53 18.80 -5.70 -6.06
C GLU A 53 17.31 -5.42 -6.34
N ASP A 54 16.92 -5.70 -7.56
CA ASP A 54 15.51 -5.69 -7.97
C ASP A 54 14.77 -6.68 -7.07
N THR A 55 13.92 -6.16 -6.19
CA THR A 55 13.18 -7.02 -5.27
C THR A 55 12.19 -7.82 -6.11
N THR A 56 12.52 -9.07 -6.36
CA THR A 56 11.72 -10.01 -7.18
C THR A 56 10.37 -10.39 -6.52
N GLY A 57 9.76 -9.46 -5.78
CA GLY A 57 8.52 -9.70 -5.06
C GLY A 57 8.66 -10.65 -3.86
N THR A 58 9.89 -11.05 -3.48
CA THR A 58 10.12 -11.97 -2.36
C THR A 58 11.04 -11.34 -1.31
N LEU A 59 10.54 -11.28 -0.08
CA LEU A 59 11.31 -10.92 1.12
C LEU A 59 11.68 -12.20 1.88
N LYS A 60 12.95 -12.38 2.21
CA LYS A 60 13.43 -13.61 2.83
C LYS A 60 13.76 -13.40 4.31
N ASN A 61 13.32 -14.37 5.14
CA ASN A 61 13.64 -14.41 6.57
C ASN A 61 13.27 -13.11 7.31
N ILE A 62 12.09 -12.59 7.04
CA ILE A 62 11.53 -11.46 7.74
C ILE A 62 10.95 -11.96 9.08
N GLY A 63 11.32 -11.29 10.16
CA GLY A 63 10.80 -11.53 11.50
C GLY A 63 10.52 -10.20 12.19
N ASP A 64 9.97 -10.25 13.41
CA ASP A 64 9.51 -9.07 14.18
C ASP A 64 10.55 -7.97 14.34
N ASP A 65 11.84 -8.33 14.37
CA ASP A 65 12.95 -7.38 14.51
C ASP A 65 13.53 -6.90 13.18
N THR A 66 13.05 -7.41 12.05
CA THR A 66 13.58 -7.03 10.74
C THR A 66 13.22 -5.59 10.41
N VAL A 67 14.24 -4.83 10.03
CA VAL A 67 14.07 -3.46 9.52
C VAL A 67 13.91 -3.50 8.01
N LEU A 68 12.79 -2.98 7.55
CA LEU A 68 12.52 -2.69 6.14
C LEU A 68 12.76 -1.21 5.86
N TYR A 69 13.03 -0.90 4.61
CA TYR A 69 13.30 0.48 4.17
C TYR A 69 12.33 0.83 3.04
N ALA A 70 11.61 1.94 3.20
CA ALA A 70 10.79 2.55 2.15
C ALA A 70 11.60 3.66 1.48
N SER A 71 11.92 3.52 0.20
CA SER A 71 12.51 4.57 -0.62
C SER A 71 11.41 5.26 -1.39
N ILE A 72 11.29 6.57 -1.21
CA ILE A 72 10.25 7.39 -1.85
C ILE A 72 10.94 8.56 -2.54
N GLN A 73 10.65 8.76 -3.84
CA GLN A 73 11.09 9.91 -4.61
C GLN A 73 9.87 10.66 -5.13
N ASN A 74 9.86 11.96 -4.96
CA ASN A 74 8.77 12.82 -5.39
C ASN A 74 9.27 13.81 -6.45
N ALA A 75 8.55 13.96 -7.56
CA ALA A 75 8.89 14.91 -8.61
C ALA A 75 7.64 15.63 -9.14
N GLY A 76 7.80 16.88 -9.52
CA GLY A 76 6.82 17.70 -10.23
C GLY A 76 5.96 18.60 -9.34
N LYS A 77 5.71 18.25 -8.11
CA LYS A 77 4.97 19.07 -7.12
C LYS A 77 5.11 18.51 -5.70
N ASN A 78 4.83 19.36 -4.72
CA ASN A 78 4.75 18.93 -3.32
C ASN A 78 3.57 17.99 -3.09
N ARG A 79 3.75 16.97 -2.22
CA ARG A 79 2.70 15.98 -1.92
C ARG A 79 2.69 15.59 -0.45
N TYR A 80 1.47 15.44 0.05
CA TYR A 80 1.21 14.67 1.25
C TYR A 80 0.98 13.21 0.87
N MET A 81 1.55 12.31 1.66
CA MET A 81 1.53 10.87 1.40
C MET A 81 1.25 10.09 2.68
N GLN A 82 0.75 8.88 2.52
CA GLN A 82 0.50 7.93 3.60
C GLN A 82 0.99 6.55 3.19
N LEU A 83 1.63 5.84 4.13
CA LEU A 83 2.11 4.48 3.94
C LEU A 83 1.28 3.51 4.77
N THR A 84 0.65 2.54 4.12
CA THR A 84 -0.20 1.53 4.77
C THR A 84 0.31 0.14 4.44
N GLY A 85 0.48 -0.70 5.46
CA GLY A 85 0.94 -2.08 5.34
C GLY A 85 -0.15 -3.09 5.67
N TYR A 86 -0.11 -4.25 5.00
CA TYR A 86 -1.04 -5.34 5.23
C TYR A 86 -0.27 -6.65 5.31
N LEU A 87 -0.51 -7.44 6.35
CA LEU A 87 -0.02 -8.81 6.45
C LEU A 87 -1.18 -9.76 6.17
N ASP A 88 -0.99 -10.67 5.21
CA ASP A 88 -2.05 -11.56 4.74
C ASP A 88 -3.36 -10.83 4.41
N TYR A 89 -3.19 -9.62 3.83
CA TYR A 89 -4.26 -8.68 3.41
C TYR A 89 -5.10 -8.07 4.53
N GLN A 90 -4.64 -8.16 5.76
CA GLN A 90 -5.19 -7.41 6.90
C GLN A 90 -4.24 -6.25 7.25
N GLU A 91 -4.79 -5.05 7.40
CA GLU A 91 -3.99 -3.88 7.76
C GLU A 91 -3.28 -4.09 9.10
N ILE A 92 -1.99 -3.79 9.11
CA ILE A 92 -1.15 -3.84 10.30
C ILE A 92 -0.50 -2.48 10.54
N PRO A 93 -0.24 -2.12 11.81
CA PRO A 93 0.56 -0.94 12.09
C PRO A 93 2.00 -1.09 11.56
N LEU A 94 2.54 0.02 11.10
CA LEU A 94 3.95 0.15 10.74
C LEU A 94 4.63 1.07 11.76
N THR A 95 5.75 0.63 12.33
CA THR A 95 6.53 1.46 13.27
C THR A 95 7.71 2.07 12.55
N PHE A 96 7.66 3.38 12.27
CA PHE A 96 8.77 4.12 11.72
C PHE A 96 9.87 4.30 12.77
N LEU A 97 11.12 4.07 12.37
CA LEU A 97 12.30 4.24 13.23
C LEU A 97 12.91 5.65 13.13
N SER A 98 12.24 6.55 12.41
CA SER A 98 12.57 7.97 12.31
C SER A 98 11.53 8.79 13.06
N GLU A 99 11.97 9.79 13.84
CA GLU A 99 11.06 10.74 14.51
C GLU A 99 10.49 11.81 13.55
N GLU A 100 11.05 11.92 12.36
CA GLU A 100 10.72 12.96 11.37
C GLU A 100 9.42 12.65 10.64
N TYR A 101 9.11 11.38 10.45
CA TYR A 101 7.95 10.93 9.67
C TYR A 101 7.05 10.03 10.50
N ASN A 102 5.76 10.05 10.19
CA ASN A 102 4.79 9.05 10.64
C ASN A 102 4.04 8.49 9.42
N THR A 103 3.39 7.34 9.60
CA THR A 103 2.75 6.60 8.51
C THR A 103 1.67 7.40 7.80
N ASP A 104 0.92 8.22 8.55
CA ASP A 104 -0.27 8.93 8.05
C ASP A 104 0.06 10.30 7.46
N ASN A 105 1.29 10.79 7.62
CA ASN A 105 1.65 12.14 7.19
C ASN A 105 3.12 12.23 6.79
N ILE A 106 3.41 11.83 5.57
CA ILE A 106 4.71 12.01 4.92
C ILE A 106 4.54 13.18 3.94
N TYR A 107 5.22 14.30 4.20
CA TYR A 107 5.23 15.44 3.29
C TYR A 107 6.55 15.50 2.56
N LEU A 108 6.50 15.56 1.22
CA LEU A 108 7.68 15.70 0.37
C LEU A 108 7.52 16.89 -0.58
N GLU A 109 8.57 17.69 -0.68
CA GLU A 109 8.69 18.75 -1.66
C GLU A 109 9.02 18.19 -3.06
N ASP A 110 8.88 19.02 -4.08
CA ASP A 110 9.28 18.68 -5.45
C ASP A 110 10.78 18.37 -5.51
N GLY A 111 11.13 17.23 -6.09
CA GLY A 111 12.51 16.74 -6.22
C GLY A 111 13.07 16.09 -4.97
N GLU A 112 12.29 15.95 -3.90
CA GLU A 112 12.77 15.35 -2.66
C GLU A 112 12.77 13.82 -2.71
N ASN A 113 13.82 13.22 -2.12
CA ASN A 113 14.01 11.80 -1.99
C ASN A 113 14.27 11.44 -0.54
N ILE A 114 13.56 10.45 -0.02
CA ILE A 114 13.74 9.98 1.35
C ILE A 114 13.85 8.47 1.42
N ILE A 115 14.45 8.00 2.51
CA ILE A 115 14.44 6.59 2.90
C ILE A 115 14.00 6.50 4.35
N ILE A 116 12.89 5.81 4.56
CA ILE A 116 12.28 5.64 5.88
C ILE A 116 12.50 4.20 6.36
N PRO A 117 13.29 3.98 7.42
CA PRO A 117 13.37 2.68 8.06
C PRO A 117 12.11 2.43 8.89
N PHE A 118 11.53 1.23 8.76
CA PHE A 118 10.34 0.83 9.50
C PHE A 118 10.34 -0.65 9.88
N LYS A 119 9.50 -1.02 10.82
CA LYS A 119 9.20 -2.41 11.19
C LYS A 119 7.71 -2.68 11.01
N LEU A 120 7.40 -3.95 10.77
CA LEU A 120 6.04 -4.45 10.83
C LEU A 120 5.66 -4.68 12.29
N ASP A 121 4.56 -4.10 12.75
CA ASP A 121 4.05 -4.34 14.11
C ASP A 121 3.04 -5.50 14.07
N ALA A 122 3.55 -6.68 13.79
CA ALA A 122 2.79 -7.91 13.68
C ALA A 122 3.67 -9.09 14.10
N ASP A 123 3.06 -10.16 14.62
CA ASP A 123 3.73 -11.42 14.94
C ASP A 123 3.96 -12.21 13.64
N ILE A 124 5.19 -12.15 13.14
CA ILE A 124 5.59 -12.86 11.92
C ILE A 124 6.22 -14.18 12.30
N SER A 125 5.43 -15.25 12.25
CA SER A 125 5.90 -16.60 12.55
C SER A 125 7.00 -17.02 11.59
N SER A 126 8.15 -17.45 12.13
CA SER A 126 9.25 -18.02 11.34
C SER A 126 8.91 -19.36 10.67
N ASN A 127 7.80 -19.97 11.06
CA ASN A 127 7.36 -21.28 10.57
C ASN A 127 6.32 -21.18 9.43
N GLU A 128 5.87 -19.98 9.11
CA GLU A 128 4.85 -19.72 8.09
C GLU A 128 5.38 -18.73 7.05
N ASN A 129 4.86 -18.85 5.84
CA ASN A 129 5.06 -17.87 4.78
C ASN A 129 3.86 -16.92 4.79
N HIS A 130 4.10 -15.66 4.48
CA HIS A 130 3.09 -14.61 4.52
C HIS A 130 3.06 -13.82 3.21
N LYS A 131 1.96 -13.12 2.98
CA LYS A 131 1.89 -12.03 2.02
C LYS A 131 2.02 -10.69 2.74
N PHE A 132 2.86 -9.82 2.22
CA PHE A 132 3.02 -8.46 2.70
C PHE A 132 2.71 -7.49 1.58
N LEU A 133 1.52 -6.91 1.64
CA LEU A 133 1.10 -5.84 0.75
C LEU A 133 1.45 -4.50 1.41
N ILE A 134 2.05 -3.60 0.65
CA ILE A 134 2.33 -2.24 1.10
C ILE A 134 1.87 -1.25 0.04
N SER A 135 1.20 -0.20 0.47
CA SER A 135 0.65 0.85 -0.39
C SER A 135 1.13 2.22 0.05
N LEU A 136 1.73 2.96 -0.87
CA LEU A 136 2.01 4.38 -0.72
C LEU A 136 0.91 5.16 -1.44
N PHE A 137 0.08 5.85 -0.69
CA PHE A 137 -0.94 6.79 -1.21
C PHE A 137 -0.36 8.20 -1.28
N TRP A 138 -0.80 9.00 -2.25
CA TRP A 138 -0.43 10.42 -2.34
C TRP A 138 -1.62 11.33 -2.66
N GLY A 139 -1.44 12.63 -2.36
CA GLY A 139 -2.52 13.62 -2.39
C GLY A 139 -3.55 13.32 -1.30
N THR A 140 -3.06 12.91 -0.12
CA THR A 140 -3.91 12.52 1.02
C THR A 140 -4.53 13.74 1.71
N ASP A 141 -4.07 14.93 1.41
CA ASP A 141 -4.63 16.23 1.79
C ASP A 141 -5.75 16.71 0.87
N LEU A 142 -6.04 15.99 -0.22
CA LEU A 142 -6.99 16.38 -1.25
C LEU A 142 -8.22 15.48 -1.25
N HIS A 143 -9.39 16.10 -1.32
CA HIS A 143 -10.64 15.39 -1.56
C HIS A 143 -11.03 15.41 -3.04
N GLU A 144 -11.52 14.30 -3.55
CA GLU A 144 -11.96 14.19 -4.95
C GLU A 144 -13.13 15.13 -5.23
N SER A 145 -13.98 15.39 -4.22
CA SER A 145 -15.06 16.37 -4.28
C SER A 145 -14.58 17.79 -4.59
N ASP A 146 -13.41 18.17 -4.10
CA ASP A 146 -12.85 19.51 -4.28
C ASP A 146 -12.16 19.65 -5.64
N THR A 147 -11.39 18.63 -6.03
CA THR A 147 -10.63 18.66 -7.27
C THR A 147 -11.48 18.39 -8.49
N LYS A 148 -12.57 17.60 -8.33
CA LYS A 148 -13.40 17.05 -9.41
C LYS A 148 -12.59 16.32 -10.48
N LEU A 149 -11.36 15.97 -10.15
CA LEU A 149 -10.51 15.14 -10.97
C LEU A 149 -10.85 13.68 -10.64
N LYS A 150 -11.15 12.90 -11.68
CA LYS A 150 -11.36 11.48 -11.52
C LYS A 150 -10.04 10.79 -11.70
N THR A 151 -9.41 10.38 -10.59
CA THR A 151 -8.11 9.74 -10.64
C THR A 151 -8.14 8.33 -10.06
N ASN A 152 -7.45 7.43 -10.74
CA ASN A 152 -7.07 6.12 -10.23
C ASN A 152 -5.54 6.02 -9.99
N ASN A 153 -4.80 7.09 -10.27
CA ASN A 153 -3.36 7.17 -10.04
C ASN A 153 -3.11 7.99 -8.77
N TYR A 154 -3.35 7.38 -7.62
CA TYR A 154 -3.19 7.97 -6.30
C TYR A 154 -2.44 7.06 -5.33
N SER A 155 -1.97 5.89 -5.79
CA SER A 155 -1.12 5.00 -5.01
C SER A 155 -0.20 4.15 -5.89
N LEU A 156 0.90 3.72 -5.28
CA LEU A 156 1.73 2.60 -5.73
C LEU A 156 1.68 1.52 -4.66
N SER A 157 1.43 0.30 -5.07
CA SER A 157 1.31 -0.82 -4.16
C SER A 157 2.14 -2.00 -4.66
N TYR A 158 2.76 -2.71 -3.71
CA TYR A 158 3.54 -3.91 -3.96
C TYR A 158 3.07 -5.04 -3.07
N ASP A 159 2.88 -6.22 -3.65
CA ASP A 159 2.54 -7.45 -2.96
C ASP A 159 3.77 -8.35 -2.90
N PHE A 160 4.38 -8.45 -1.72
CA PHE A 160 5.56 -9.26 -1.47
C PHE A 160 5.18 -10.61 -0.88
N PHE A 161 5.95 -11.62 -1.25
CA PHE A 161 5.92 -12.91 -0.58
C PHE A 161 7.01 -12.96 0.50
N ILE A 162 6.64 -13.07 1.77
CA ILE A 162 7.57 -13.31 2.87
C ILE A 162 7.86 -14.80 2.92
N GLN A 163 9.05 -15.18 2.50
CA GLN A 163 9.52 -16.55 2.52
C GLN A 163 10.36 -16.82 3.75
N ASN A 164 9.86 -17.65 4.65
CA ASN A 164 10.58 -18.14 5.82
C ASN A 164 11.17 -19.53 5.56
N THR A 165 12.46 -19.72 5.88
CA THR A 165 13.22 -20.94 5.54
C THR A 165 12.72 -22.20 6.25
N GLN A 166 11.92 -22.07 7.30
CA GLN A 166 11.36 -23.17 8.07
C GLN A 166 9.93 -23.54 7.63
N ALA A 167 9.30 -22.72 6.78
CA ALA A 167 7.97 -22.96 6.29
C ALA A 167 7.97 -24.00 5.16
N SER A 168 7.04 -24.95 5.19
CA SER A 168 6.95 -25.98 4.15
C SER A 168 6.16 -25.54 2.93
N ASP A 169 5.05 -24.83 3.12
CA ASP A 169 4.16 -24.39 2.05
C ASP A 169 3.49 -23.05 2.43
N TYR A 170 3.09 -22.28 1.40
CA TYR A 170 2.23 -21.11 1.58
C TYR A 170 0.77 -21.57 1.49
N ASN A 171 0.01 -21.32 2.53
CA ASN A 171 -1.39 -21.70 2.62
C ASN A 171 -2.19 -20.55 3.22
N LEU A 172 -2.42 -19.51 2.42
CA LEU A 172 -3.37 -18.47 2.82
C LEU A 172 -4.80 -18.99 2.62
N ASN A 173 -5.48 -19.21 3.74
CA ASN A 173 -6.89 -19.61 3.71
C ASN A 173 -7.76 -18.36 3.60
N ILE A 174 -8.09 -17.96 2.38
CA ILE A 174 -8.99 -16.85 2.11
C ILE A 174 -10.41 -17.39 2.05
N GLU A 175 -11.25 -16.99 3.00
CA GLU A 175 -12.67 -17.35 2.97
C GLU A 175 -13.40 -16.62 1.85
N THR A 176 -14.02 -17.38 0.94
CA THR A 176 -14.82 -16.85 -0.16
C THR A 176 -16.28 -16.73 0.27
N ASN A 177 -16.65 -15.63 0.90
CA ASN A 177 -18.06 -15.34 1.24
C ASN A 177 -18.69 -14.30 0.30
N THR A 178 -18.20 -14.19 -0.93
CA THR A 178 -18.60 -13.13 -1.84
C THR A 178 -19.64 -13.66 -2.85
N SER A 179 -20.83 -13.05 -2.88
CA SER A 179 -21.82 -13.28 -3.92
C SER A 179 -21.60 -12.30 -5.06
N TYR A 180 -21.31 -12.81 -6.26
CA TYR A 180 -21.13 -12.02 -7.47
C TYR A 180 -21.75 -12.74 -8.69
N THR A 181 -21.92 -12.00 -9.79
CA THR A 181 -22.37 -12.52 -11.06
C THR A 181 -21.28 -12.29 -12.12
N LEU A 182 -20.97 -13.29 -12.94
CA LEU A 182 -20.08 -13.13 -14.08
C LEU A 182 -20.88 -12.64 -15.30
N CYS A 183 -20.48 -11.48 -15.83
CA CYS A 183 -21.05 -10.89 -17.03
C CYS A 183 -20.10 -11.08 -18.22
N ASN A 184 -20.64 -11.22 -19.43
CA ASN A 184 -19.84 -11.28 -20.68
C ASN A 184 -19.41 -9.86 -21.08
N LEU A 185 -18.53 -9.27 -20.30
CA LEU A 185 -17.93 -7.95 -20.50
C LEU A 185 -16.43 -8.08 -20.33
N ASP A 186 -15.67 -7.70 -21.33
CA ASP A 186 -14.20 -7.63 -21.23
C ASP A 186 -13.79 -6.26 -20.65
N PHE A 187 -13.52 -6.25 -19.35
CA PHE A 187 -13.11 -5.07 -18.62
C PHE A 187 -11.96 -5.43 -17.66
N PRO A 188 -10.70 -5.47 -18.16
CA PRO A 188 -9.54 -5.91 -17.38
C PRO A 188 -9.07 -4.83 -16.38
N SER A 189 -9.93 -4.44 -15.44
CA SER A 189 -9.65 -3.42 -14.42
C SER A 189 -10.65 -3.54 -13.27
N ILE A 190 -10.63 -2.58 -12.36
CA ILE A 190 -11.54 -2.44 -11.22
C ILE A 190 -12.33 -1.14 -11.31
N MET A 191 -13.59 -1.18 -10.94
CA MET A 191 -14.42 0.00 -10.73
C MET A 191 -15.36 -0.19 -9.55
N ILE A 192 -15.49 0.86 -8.74
CA ILE A 192 -16.50 0.97 -7.70
C ILE A 192 -17.38 2.19 -8.01
N ASN A 193 -18.69 2.05 -7.83
CA ASN A 193 -19.66 3.11 -8.06
C ASN A 193 -20.88 2.95 -7.14
N THR A 194 -21.78 3.90 -7.15
CA THR A 194 -23.07 3.81 -6.44
C THR A 194 -24.00 2.77 -7.06
N ASP A 195 -23.95 2.61 -8.37
CA ASP A 195 -24.70 1.62 -9.13
C ASP A 195 -23.96 1.30 -10.46
N PHE A 196 -24.26 0.14 -11.03
CA PHE A 196 -23.89 -0.22 -12.39
C PHE A 196 -25.11 -0.76 -13.13
N ASP A 197 -25.21 -0.41 -14.41
CA ASP A 197 -26.10 -1.12 -15.32
C ASP A 197 -25.35 -2.41 -15.77
N GLU A 198 -25.91 -3.57 -15.40
CA GLU A 198 -25.31 -4.87 -15.69
C GLU A 198 -25.10 -5.12 -17.20
N ASN A 199 -25.88 -4.44 -18.05
CA ASN A 199 -25.90 -4.60 -19.50
C ASN A 199 -25.19 -3.47 -20.24
N ALA A 200 -24.67 -2.45 -19.53
CA ALA A 200 -23.99 -1.34 -20.18
C ALA A 200 -22.52 -1.68 -20.50
N ASP A 201 -22.15 -1.65 -21.74
CA ASP A 201 -20.76 -1.76 -22.23
C ASP A 201 -19.93 -0.52 -21.87
N GLY A 202 -20.54 0.49 -21.25
CA GLY A 202 -19.90 1.77 -20.96
C GLY A 202 -19.23 1.82 -19.57
N VAL A 203 -18.10 2.52 -19.51
CA VAL A 203 -17.46 2.89 -18.26
C VAL A 203 -18.19 4.11 -17.68
N LYS A 204 -19.01 3.89 -16.66
CA LYS A 204 -19.60 4.97 -15.86
C LYS A 204 -18.68 5.27 -14.69
N LEU A 205 -17.95 6.38 -14.75
CA LEU A 205 -17.08 6.79 -13.65
C LEU A 205 -17.91 7.11 -12.40
N PRO A 206 -17.39 6.87 -11.17
CA PRO A 206 -18.08 7.22 -9.95
C PRO A 206 -18.33 8.74 -9.87
N PRO A 207 -19.35 9.17 -9.14
CA PRO A 207 -19.49 10.61 -8.82
C PRO A 207 -18.27 11.02 -7.97
N PRO A 208 -17.85 12.30 -8.04
CA PRO A 208 -16.72 12.78 -7.23
C PRO A 208 -17.06 12.75 -5.73
N GLU A 209 -18.35 12.79 -5.37
CA GLU A 209 -18.86 12.78 -4.00
C GLU A 209 -20.15 11.99 -3.90
N ILE A 210 -20.28 11.25 -2.79
CA ILE A 210 -21.55 10.64 -2.34
C ILE A 210 -21.85 11.08 -0.91
N ASN A 211 -23.13 11.15 -0.55
CA ASN A 211 -23.56 11.54 0.79
C ASN A 211 -24.07 10.35 1.59
N ALA A 212 -23.71 10.28 2.87
CA ALA A 212 -24.23 9.30 3.81
C ALA A 212 -24.49 9.93 5.17
N LYS A 213 -25.41 9.32 5.94
CA LYS A 213 -25.58 9.67 7.34
C LYS A 213 -24.50 9.00 8.18
N ALA A 214 -24.06 9.69 9.24
CA ALA A 214 -23.14 9.13 10.20
C ALA A 214 -23.61 7.75 10.72
N GLY A 215 -22.72 6.75 10.71
CA GLY A 215 -22.98 5.38 11.12
C GLY A 215 -23.94 4.59 10.24
N SER A 216 -24.40 5.12 9.10
CA SER A 216 -25.29 4.37 8.20
C SER A 216 -24.52 3.44 7.28
N THR A 217 -25.19 2.43 6.76
CA THR A 217 -24.66 1.57 5.72
C THR A 217 -24.65 2.31 4.39
N VAL A 218 -23.49 2.28 3.72
CA VAL A 218 -23.27 2.76 2.35
C VAL A 218 -23.19 1.55 1.44
N ASN A 219 -24.12 1.43 0.50
CA ASN A 219 -24.13 0.37 -0.49
C ASN A 219 -23.50 0.88 -1.78
N LEU A 220 -22.53 0.12 -2.29
CA LEU A 220 -21.82 0.39 -3.53
C LEU A 220 -21.85 -0.85 -4.41
N ALA A 221 -21.66 -0.66 -5.69
CA ALA A 221 -21.49 -1.74 -6.65
C ALA A 221 -20.03 -1.78 -7.12
N TYR A 222 -19.54 -2.97 -7.44
CA TYR A 222 -18.22 -3.14 -8.02
C TYR A 222 -18.26 -3.97 -9.31
N ARG A 223 -17.28 -3.71 -10.17
CA ARG A 223 -16.91 -4.53 -11.33
C ARG A 223 -15.44 -4.84 -11.25
N ILE A 224 -15.09 -6.12 -11.39
CA ILE A 224 -13.69 -6.57 -11.42
C ILE A 224 -13.53 -7.53 -12.58
N GLY A 225 -12.68 -7.17 -13.53
CA GLY A 225 -12.30 -8.05 -14.61
C GLY A 225 -11.01 -8.81 -14.33
N GLN A 226 -10.59 -9.65 -15.26
CA GLN A 226 -9.35 -10.39 -15.13
C GLN A 226 -8.14 -9.46 -15.30
N ILE A 227 -7.42 -9.19 -14.21
CA ILE A 227 -6.20 -8.38 -14.19
C ILE A 227 -5.01 -9.33 -14.29
N GLY A 228 -4.08 -9.08 -15.23
CA GLY A 228 -2.86 -9.86 -15.35
C GLY A 228 -3.06 -11.35 -15.65
N ALA A 229 -4.18 -11.75 -16.26
CA ALA A 229 -4.56 -13.15 -16.49
C ALA A 229 -4.72 -13.99 -15.20
N ALA A 230 -4.94 -13.35 -14.06
CA ALA A 230 -5.16 -14.01 -12.79
C ALA A 230 -6.52 -14.71 -12.70
N ASP A 231 -6.57 -15.85 -12.02
CA ASP A 231 -7.80 -16.65 -11.85
C ASP A 231 -8.70 -16.10 -10.75
N SER A 232 -8.12 -15.33 -9.81
CA SER A 232 -8.85 -14.69 -8.72
C SER A 232 -8.31 -13.29 -8.44
N GLN A 233 -9.16 -12.44 -7.89
CA GLN A 233 -8.87 -11.06 -7.53
C GLN A 233 -9.31 -10.79 -6.09
N LEU A 234 -8.44 -10.22 -5.27
CA LEU A 234 -8.78 -9.82 -3.92
C LEU A 234 -8.97 -8.30 -3.90
N LEU A 235 -10.14 -7.87 -3.45
CA LEU A 235 -10.52 -6.46 -3.33
C LEU A 235 -10.37 -5.99 -1.88
N ILE A 236 -9.54 -4.97 -1.69
CA ILE A 236 -9.44 -4.19 -0.45
C ILE A 236 -10.06 -2.82 -0.67
N VAL A 237 -10.87 -2.35 0.29
CA VAL A 237 -11.42 -0.99 0.29
C VAL A 237 -10.88 -0.24 1.49
N THR A 238 -10.53 1.03 1.29
CA THR A 238 -10.05 1.91 2.36
C THR A 238 -10.93 3.14 2.52
N LEU A 239 -11.02 3.64 3.75
CA LEU A 239 -11.57 4.95 4.10
C LEU A 239 -10.44 5.81 4.67
N ASN A 240 -10.18 6.96 4.06
CA ASN A 240 -9.01 7.78 4.37
C ASN A 240 -7.71 6.94 4.41
N TYR A 241 -7.58 6.05 3.42
CA TYR A 241 -6.40 5.19 3.19
C TYR A 241 -6.17 4.09 4.23
N HIS A 242 -7.07 3.93 5.21
CA HIS A 242 -7.10 2.81 6.15
C HIS A 242 -8.13 1.77 5.72
N GLN A 243 -7.80 0.49 5.89
CA GLN A 243 -8.71 -0.61 5.53
C GLN A 243 -10.03 -0.50 6.27
N THR A 244 -11.12 -0.67 5.54
CA THR A 244 -12.45 -0.72 6.12
C THR A 244 -13.13 -2.03 5.80
N GLN A 245 -13.95 -2.52 6.71
CA GLN A 245 -14.73 -3.72 6.47
C GLN A 245 -15.80 -3.50 5.40
N ILE A 246 -15.89 -4.45 4.50
CA ILE A 246 -16.88 -4.53 3.43
C ILE A 246 -17.63 -5.86 3.53
N ASN A 247 -18.96 -5.83 3.57
CA ASN A 247 -19.78 -7.02 3.79
C ASN A 247 -19.40 -7.80 5.08
N ASN A 248 -18.94 -7.11 6.12
CA ASN A 248 -18.41 -7.66 7.38
C ASN A 248 -17.12 -8.50 7.21
N ALA A 249 -16.35 -8.28 6.16
CA ALA A 249 -15.04 -8.87 5.93
C ALA A 249 -14.01 -7.78 5.65
N ASP A 250 -12.74 -8.06 5.88
CA ASP A 250 -11.66 -7.11 5.64
C ASP A 250 -11.34 -6.97 4.13
N TYR A 251 -11.71 -7.97 3.34
CA TYR A 251 -11.55 -8.00 1.88
C TYR A 251 -12.62 -8.89 1.22
N LEU A 252 -12.76 -8.79 -0.10
CA LEU A 252 -13.57 -9.72 -0.90
C LEU A 252 -12.66 -10.47 -1.87
N LEU A 253 -12.86 -11.79 -1.99
CA LEU A 253 -12.24 -12.60 -3.04
C LEU A 253 -13.26 -12.86 -4.15
N VAL A 254 -12.84 -12.65 -5.38
CA VAL A 254 -13.66 -12.79 -6.58
C VAL A 254 -12.90 -13.63 -7.59
N ASP A 255 -13.49 -14.73 -8.04
CA ASP A 255 -12.93 -15.49 -9.17
C ASP A 255 -13.19 -14.75 -10.48
N THR A 256 -12.22 -14.78 -11.36
CA THR A 256 -12.27 -14.09 -12.64
C THR A 256 -12.00 -15.06 -13.78
N GLU A 257 -12.60 -14.79 -14.92
CA GLU A 257 -12.44 -15.57 -16.16
C GLU A 257 -12.10 -14.61 -17.30
N ALA A 258 -11.34 -15.13 -18.29
CA ALA A 258 -10.99 -14.37 -19.47
C ALA A 258 -12.24 -13.82 -20.20
N SER A 259 -12.19 -12.55 -20.58
CA SER A 259 -13.28 -11.84 -21.26
C SER A 259 -14.59 -11.78 -20.48
N LYS A 260 -14.51 -11.98 -19.15
CA LYS A 260 -15.65 -11.78 -18.24
C LYS A 260 -15.30 -10.81 -17.15
N THR A 261 -16.34 -10.18 -16.61
CA THR A 261 -16.26 -9.26 -15.47
C THR A 261 -17.16 -9.77 -14.36
N ALA A 262 -16.61 -9.89 -13.17
CA ALA A 262 -17.39 -10.12 -11.98
C ALA A 262 -18.07 -8.82 -11.54
N TYR A 263 -19.35 -8.89 -11.28
CA TYR A 263 -20.19 -7.80 -10.81
C TYR A 263 -20.82 -8.18 -9.46
N GLY A 264 -20.76 -7.26 -8.51
CA GLY A 264 -21.34 -7.49 -7.20
C GLY A 264 -21.62 -6.19 -6.44
N THR A 265 -22.07 -6.35 -5.21
CA THR A 265 -22.32 -5.24 -4.30
C THR A 265 -21.44 -5.36 -3.07
N LEU A 266 -21.04 -4.22 -2.54
CA LEU A 266 -20.36 -4.12 -1.25
C LEU A 266 -21.09 -3.12 -0.36
N ALA A 267 -21.08 -3.40 0.93
CA ALA A 267 -21.64 -2.54 1.94
C ALA A 267 -20.54 -2.19 2.94
N LEU A 268 -20.35 -0.91 3.23
CA LEU A 268 -19.48 -0.42 4.28
C LEU A 268 -20.27 0.44 5.26
N THR A 269 -19.74 0.63 6.46
CA THR A 269 -20.33 1.52 7.46
C THR A 269 -19.70 2.90 7.36
N ALA A 270 -20.51 3.93 7.14
CA ALA A 270 -20.05 5.31 7.20
C ALA A 270 -19.50 5.62 8.61
N PRO A 271 -18.43 6.41 8.72
CA PRO A 271 -17.92 6.89 10.01
C PRO A 271 -19.01 7.52 10.88
N SER A 272 -18.84 7.43 12.20
CA SER A 272 -19.74 8.06 13.18
C SER A 272 -19.56 9.58 13.25
N GLU A 273 -18.41 10.08 12.84
CA GLU A 273 -18.09 11.49 12.80
C GLU A 273 -18.43 12.08 11.44
N LYS A 274 -18.99 13.29 11.45
CA LYS A 274 -19.27 14.06 10.22
C LYS A 274 -17.97 14.55 9.61
N GLY A 275 -17.88 14.50 8.28
CA GLY A 275 -16.68 14.92 7.58
C GLY A 275 -16.59 14.36 6.17
N LEU A 276 -15.48 14.68 5.51
CA LEU A 276 -15.14 14.17 4.19
C LEU A 276 -14.15 13.02 4.36
N TYR A 277 -14.41 11.91 3.71
CA TYR A 277 -13.60 10.68 3.76
C TYR A 277 -13.36 10.20 2.34
N GLU A 278 -12.11 9.89 2.01
CA GLU A 278 -11.79 9.33 0.69
C GLU A 278 -12.03 7.82 0.68
N ILE A 279 -12.85 7.35 -0.24
CA ILE A 279 -13.00 5.92 -0.55
C ILE A 279 -12.01 5.58 -1.66
N CYS A 280 -11.10 4.69 -1.36
CA CYS A 280 -10.16 4.11 -2.30
C CYS A 280 -10.32 2.60 -2.32
N ALA A 281 -9.91 1.97 -3.41
CA ALA A 281 -9.88 0.52 -3.47
C ALA A 281 -8.73 0.04 -4.33
N LEU A 282 -8.18 -1.09 -3.96
CA LEU A 282 -7.12 -1.76 -4.69
C LEU A 282 -7.45 -3.23 -4.88
N VAL A 283 -6.96 -3.79 -5.97
CA VAL A 283 -7.14 -5.20 -6.31
C VAL A 283 -5.79 -5.88 -6.41
N VAL A 284 -5.69 -7.01 -5.73
CA VAL A 284 -4.53 -7.90 -5.74
C VAL A 284 -4.87 -9.13 -6.59
N PRO A 285 -4.22 -9.33 -7.74
CA PRO A 285 -4.44 -10.52 -8.55
C PRO A 285 -3.76 -11.75 -7.93
N ASP A 286 -4.40 -12.91 -8.04
CA ASP A 286 -3.92 -14.21 -7.55
C ASP A 286 -3.34 -14.19 -6.12
N PRO A 287 -4.08 -13.71 -5.12
CA PRO A 287 -3.56 -13.46 -3.77
C PRO A 287 -3.00 -14.71 -3.08
N THR A 288 -3.42 -15.89 -3.50
CA THR A 288 -2.98 -17.18 -2.94
C THR A 288 -1.71 -17.73 -3.60
N LYS A 289 -1.22 -17.12 -4.68
CA LYS A 289 0.00 -17.56 -5.37
C LYS A 289 1.23 -16.85 -4.80
N PRO A 290 2.32 -17.57 -4.52
CA PRO A 290 3.46 -16.99 -3.82
C PRO A 290 4.26 -15.94 -4.62
N ASN A 291 4.37 -16.04 -5.94
CA ASN A 291 5.43 -15.34 -6.68
C ASN A 291 5.03 -14.66 -7.99
N ASP A 292 3.75 -14.43 -8.24
CA ASP A 292 3.38 -13.70 -9.45
C ASP A 292 3.40 -12.20 -9.14
N PHE A 293 4.46 -11.51 -9.55
CA PHE A 293 4.55 -10.05 -9.50
C PHE A 293 3.59 -9.47 -10.56
N LEU A 294 2.31 -9.56 -10.25
CA LEU A 294 1.27 -9.00 -11.10
C LEU A 294 1.01 -7.54 -10.67
N PRO A 295 0.73 -6.65 -11.63
CA PRO A 295 0.42 -5.27 -11.30
C PRO A 295 -0.87 -5.20 -10.48
N LEU A 296 -0.84 -4.45 -9.39
CA LEU A 296 -2.02 -4.11 -8.64
C LEU A 296 -2.76 -2.97 -9.35
N GLU A 297 -4.08 -3.01 -9.27
CA GLU A 297 -4.93 -2.01 -9.91
C GLU A 297 -5.71 -1.21 -8.85
N ASN A 298 -5.87 0.08 -9.10
CA ASN A 298 -6.65 0.97 -8.26
C ASN A 298 -7.98 1.32 -8.93
N ALA A 299 -9.07 1.30 -8.16
CA ALA A 299 -10.32 1.93 -8.58
C ALA A 299 -10.18 3.47 -8.60
N TYR A 300 -11.08 4.14 -9.32
CA TYR A 300 -11.22 5.60 -9.17
C TYR A 300 -11.67 5.92 -7.74
N ARG A 301 -10.94 6.81 -7.06
CA ARG A 301 -11.32 7.30 -5.73
C ARG A 301 -12.49 8.29 -5.82
N PHE A 302 -13.21 8.43 -4.73
CA PHE A 302 -14.29 9.42 -4.57
C PHE A 302 -14.51 9.74 -3.10
N THR A 303 -15.08 10.90 -2.84
CA THR A 303 -15.33 11.39 -1.48
C THR A 303 -16.65 10.88 -0.92
N LEU A 304 -16.64 10.34 0.29
CA LEU A 304 -17.82 10.10 1.12
C LEU A 304 -18.02 11.29 2.05
N ASN A 305 -19.08 12.06 1.83
CA ASN A 305 -19.47 13.16 2.70
C ASN A 305 -20.45 12.64 3.76
N VAL A 306 -19.99 12.53 5.00
CA VAL A 306 -20.79 12.09 6.15
C VAL A 306 -21.47 13.29 6.79
N ILE A 307 -22.82 13.32 6.74
CA ILE A 307 -23.68 14.42 7.17
C ILE A 307 -24.52 14.10 8.42
#